data_2f70243363cfa7e358c950075589272a
#
_entry.id   2f70243363cfa7e358c950075589272a
#
_cell.length_a   1.000
_cell.length_b   1.000
_cell.length_c   1.000
_cell.angle_alpha   90.00
_cell.angle_beta   90.00
_cell.angle_gamma   90.00
#
_symmetry.space_group_name_H-M   'P 1'
#
loop_
_entity.id
_entity.type
_entity.pdbx_description
1 polymer ?
#
loop_
_entity_poly.entity_id
_entity_poly.type
_entity_poly.pdbx_seq_one_letter_code
_entity_poly.pdbx_strand_id
1 'polypeptide(L)'
;MKHLFIVNPTAGGKDKTAEVRAKAEAAFQKRGGEFEVYVTTAPMDATRKIQEESAKGEHLRVYACGGDGTFNECVCGAALKRNVAVCPFPTGTGNDFCRMFGDEKDLFRDLDALLDGSERPIDLLECNGRYSANICSVGVDARIGTDIHKYSGIPLIGGATGYVVSAAVNMFKGIATKMDIACGDFHADGKHTLVCACNGRFYGGGFNPSLEAMPDDGIMDVYIVKKVNLVQFAALIGKYSKGKADEMPKFIKHIRSSGEVVIRCEKEDVAQLDGEALRATEFRFHMVPKALNLIVPRGMTFFGE
;
A
#
# COMPACT_ATOMS: atom_id res chain seq x y z
N MET A 1 -28.03 1.85 0.10
CA MET A 1 -26.61 1.80 -0.29
C MET A 1 -26.17 3.21 -0.61
N LYS A 2 -25.15 3.68 0.06
CA LYS A 2 -24.57 5.02 -0.12
C LYS A 2 -23.22 4.94 -0.83
N HIS A 3 -22.95 5.88 -1.74
CA HIS A 3 -21.69 6.01 -2.44
C HIS A 3 -20.89 7.20 -1.88
N LEU A 4 -19.65 6.97 -1.42
CA LEU A 4 -18.80 7.98 -0.78
C LEU A 4 -17.50 8.16 -1.57
N PHE A 5 -17.34 9.33 -2.17
CA PHE A 5 -16.11 9.72 -2.86
C PHE A 5 -15.23 10.49 -1.87
N ILE A 6 -14.14 9.87 -1.43
CA ILE A 6 -13.15 10.50 -0.56
C ILE A 6 -12.10 11.18 -1.43
N VAL A 7 -12.05 12.49 -1.42
CA VAL A 7 -11.14 13.29 -2.26
C VAL A 7 -10.04 13.87 -1.41
N ASN A 8 -8.80 13.56 -1.75
CA ASN A 8 -7.64 14.26 -1.20
C ASN A 8 -7.26 15.42 -2.16
N PRO A 9 -7.49 16.69 -1.76
CA PRO A 9 -7.31 17.85 -2.64
C PRO A 9 -5.84 18.11 -2.98
N THR A 10 -4.90 17.54 -2.21
CA THR A 10 -3.45 17.70 -2.44
C THR A 10 -2.84 16.59 -3.29
N ALA A 11 -3.60 15.52 -3.59
CA ALA A 11 -3.11 14.41 -4.37
C ALA A 11 -2.77 14.81 -5.82
N GLY A 12 -1.57 14.41 -6.29
CA GLY A 12 -1.14 14.69 -7.66
C GLY A 12 -0.86 16.16 -7.97
N GLY A 13 -0.75 17.03 -6.95
CA GLY A 13 -0.37 18.44 -7.10
C GLY A 13 -1.46 19.37 -7.67
N LYS A 14 -2.68 18.86 -7.92
CA LYS A 14 -3.84 19.65 -8.35
C LYS A 14 -5.09 19.16 -7.65
N ASP A 15 -5.88 20.09 -7.14
CA ASP A 15 -7.19 19.77 -6.56
C ASP A 15 -8.13 19.24 -7.66
N LYS A 16 -8.56 18.00 -7.50
CA LYS A 16 -9.49 17.29 -8.40
C LYS A 16 -10.93 17.24 -7.89
N THR A 17 -11.24 17.95 -6.82
CA THR A 17 -12.56 17.92 -6.18
C THR A 17 -13.67 18.25 -7.16
N ALA A 18 -13.53 19.32 -7.94
CA ALA A 18 -14.54 19.75 -8.92
C ALA A 18 -14.73 18.69 -10.02
N GLU A 19 -13.64 18.08 -10.50
CA GLU A 19 -13.68 17.03 -11.52
C GLU A 19 -14.41 15.78 -11.00
N VAL A 20 -14.05 15.31 -9.79
CA VAL A 20 -14.68 14.14 -9.16
C VAL A 20 -16.18 14.42 -8.92
N ARG A 21 -16.52 15.59 -8.40
CA ARG A 21 -17.91 15.98 -8.18
C ARG A 21 -18.73 15.96 -9.46
N ALA A 22 -18.23 16.59 -10.53
CA ALA A 22 -18.93 16.63 -11.82
C ALA A 22 -19.13 15.23 -12.41
N LYS A 23 -18.13 14.33 -12.31
CA LYS A 23 -18.25 12.93 -12.74
C LYS A 23 -19.32 12.18 -11.92
N ALA A 24 -19.30 12.33 -10.60
CA ALA A 24 -20.30 11.71 -9.73
C ALA A 24 -21.71 12.23 -10.03
N GLU A 25 -21.92 13.53 -10.11
CA GLU A 25 -23.20 14.16 -10.45
C GLU A 25 -23.75 13.62 -11.78
N ALA A 26 -22.92 13.60 -12.82
CA ALA A 26 -23.33 13.09 -14.15
C ALA A 26 -23.71 11.60 -14.12
N ALA A 27 -22.97 10.78 -13.37
CA ALA A 27 -23.26 9.36 -13.24
C ALA A 27 -24.56 9.11 -12.46
N PHE A 28 -24.76 9.78 -11.32
CA PHE A 28 -25.93 9.61 -10.47
C PHE A 28 -27.19 10.30 -11.01
N GLN A 29 -27.06 11.33 -11.84
CA GLN A 29 -28.19 11.90 -12.57
C GLN A 29 -28.85 10.87 -13.50
N LYS A 30 -28.05 9.97 -14.09
CA LYS A 30 -28.55 8.90 -14.99
C LYS A 30 -29.04 7.67 -14.22
N ARG A 31 -28.37 7.32 -13.10
CA ARG A 31 -28.59 6.05 -12.39
C ARG A 31 -29.53 6.19 -11.20
N GLY A 32 -29.67 7.40 -10.65
CA GLY A 32 -30.26 7.62 -9.34
C GLY A 32 -29.36 7.11 -8.21
N GLY A 33 -29.84 7.21 -6.97
CA GLY A 33 -29.11 6.76 -5.78
C GLY A 33 -28.51 7.92 -4.99
N GLU A 34 -27.94 7.58 -3.83
CA GLU A 34 -27.33 8.55 -2.90
C GLU A 34 -25.81 8.55 -3.03
N PHE A 35 -25.21 9.72 -3.17
CA PHE A 35 -23.78 9.87 -3.13
C PHE A 35 -23.36 11.11 -2.32
N GLU A 36 -22.15 11.05 -1.80
CA GLU A 36 -21.48 12.15 -1.11
C GLU A 36 -20.04 12.31 -1.65
N VAL A 37 -19.62 13.54 -1.89
CA VAL A 37 -18.21 13.88 -2.16
C VAL A 37 -17.64 14.55 -0.93
N TYR A 38 -16.78 13.84 -0.22
CA TYR A 38 -16.11 14.29 0.99
C TYR A 38 -14.66 14.67 0.69
N VAL A 39 -14.27 15.89 1.03
CA VAL A 39 -12.91 16.40 0.84
C VAL A 39 -12.15 16.29 2.15
N THR A 40 -11.04 15.57 2.16
CA THR A 40 -10.21 15.42 3.36
C THR A 40 -9.49 16.72 3.70
N THR A 41 -9.37 17.00 4.99
CA THR A 41 -8.75 18.21 5.52
C THR A 41 -7.47 17.98 6.30
N ALA A 42 -7.19 16.74 6.68
CA ALA A 42 -6.02 16.33 7.47
C ALA A 42 -5.69 14.86 7.26
N PRO A 43 -4.48 14.40 7.63
CA PRO A 43 -4.16 12.98 7.70
C PRO A 43 -5.16 12.20 8.58
N MET A 44 -5.48 10.97 8.19
CA MET A 44 -6.46 10.08 8.84
C MET A 44 -7.92 10.55 8.79
N ASP A 45 -8.22 11.62 8.07
CA ASP A 45 -9.58 12.14 7.97
C ASP A 45 -10.49 11.21 7.15
N ALA A 46 -9.95 10.58 6.10
CA ALA A 46 -10.64 9.56 5.33
C ALA A 46 -11.02 8.36 6.22
N THR A 47 -10.09 7.88 7.03
CA THR A 47 -10.31 6.78 7.98
C THR A 47 -11.45 7.10 8.95
N ARG A 48 -11.42 8.30 9.57
CA ARG A 48 -12.44 8.76 10.51
C ARG A 48 -13.81 8.84 9.83
N LYS A 49 -13.88 9.47 8.65
CA LYS A 49 -15.15 9.61 7.90
C LYS A 49 -15.77 8.27 7.56
N ILE A 50 -15.00 7.31 7.10
CA ILE A 50 -15.48 5.97 6.77
C ILE A 50 -15.99 5.25 8.02
N GLN A 51 -15.29 5.35 9.14
CA GLN A 51 -15.71 4.75 10.40
C GLN A 51 -17.04 5.34 10.89
N GLU A 52 -17.22 6.65 10.80
CA GLU A 52 -18.46 7.34 11.15
C GLU A 52 -19.63 6.91 10.26
N GLU A 53 -19.42 6.83 8.93
CA GLU A 53 -20.46 6.39 8.00
C GLU A 53 -20.81 4.92 8.17
N SER A 54 -19.80 4.05 8.35
CA SER A 54 -20.01 2.62 8.55
C SER A 54 -20.81 2.30 9.81
N ALA A 55 -20.66 3.12 10.85
CA ALA A 55 -21.39 2.95 12.13
C ALA A 55 -22.90 3.16 11.98
N LYS A 56 -23.35 3.79 10.90
CA LYS A 56 -24.79 3.97 10.59
C LYS A 56 -25.45 2.67 10.13
N GLY A 57 -24.65 1.62 9.83
CA GLY A 57 -25.12 0.29 9.46
C GLY A 57 -25.58 0.15 8.01
N GLU A 58 -25.63 1.23 7.24
CA GLU A 58 -25.94 1.20 5.82
C GLU A 58 -24.77 0.65 5.01
N HIS A 59 -25.05 -0.04 3.89
CA HIS A 59 -24.02 -0.49 2.98
C HIS A 59 -23.36 0.71 2.28
N LEU A 60 -22.03 0.78 2.37
CA LEU A 60 -21.22 1.92 1.92
C LEU A 60 -20.22 1.45 0.85
N ARG A 61 -20.23 2.10 -0.31
CA ARG A 61 -19.21 1.96 -1.35
C ARG A 61 -18.33 3.20 -1.38
N VAL A 62 -17.04 3.01 -1.13
CA VAL A 62 -16.05 4.09 -0.98
C VAL A 62 -15.10 4.11 -2.18
N TYR A 63 -14.95 5.27 -2.77
CA TYR A 63 -14.06 5.54 -3.90
C TYR A 63 -12.92 6.45 -3.40
N ALA A 64 -11.72 5.90 -3.27
CA ALA A 64 -10.54 6.63 -2.79
C ALA A 64 -9.96 7.50 -3.91
N CYS A 65 -10.41 8.74 -4.00
CA CYS A 65 -10.00 9.70 -5.05
C CYS A 65 -8.68 10.38 -4.66
N GLY A 66 -7.58 9.70 -4.95
CA GLY A 66 -6.24 10.16 -4.55
C GLY A 66 -5.12 9.28 -5.09
N GLY A 67 -4.05 9.17 -4.33
CA GLY A 67 -2.94 8.24 -4.51
C GLY A 67 -2.94 7.13 -3.47
N ASP A 68 -1.80 6.44 -3.32
CA ASP A 68 -1.64 5.29 -2.42
C ASP A 68 -1.96 5.62 -0.96
N GLY A 69 -1.55 6.78 -0.44
CA GLY A 69 -1.87 7.20 0.94
C GLY A 69 -3.37 7.40 1.17
N THR A 70 -4.09 8.02 0.21
CA THR A 70 -5.55 8.16 0.31
C THR A 70 -6.25 6.80 0.30
N PHE A 71 -5.78 5.88 -0.54
CA PHE A 71 -6.31 4.52 -0.58
C PHE A 71 -6.01 3.78 0.73
N ASN A 72 -4.80 3.88 1.28
CA ASN A 72 -4.45 3.26 2.57
C ASN A 72 -5.31 3.79 3.73
N GLU A 73 -5.56 5.11 3.80
CA GLU A 73 -6.49 5.65 4.80
C GLU A 73 -7.91 5.08 4.66
N CYS A 74 -8.40 4.92 3.41
CA CYS A 74 -9.70 4.30 3.16
C CYS A 74 -9.71 2.83 3.56
N VAL A 75 -8.65 2.08 3.26
CA VAL A 75 -8.46 0.69 3.70
C VAL A 75 -8.51 0.59 5.22
N CYS A 76 -7.75 1.42 5.94
CA CYS A 76 -7.74 1.45 7.40
C CYS A 76 -9.12 1.77 8.00
N GLY A 77 -9.90 2.63 7.34
CA GLY A 77 -11.26 2.98 7.76
C GLY A 77 -12.27 1.85 7.54
N ALA A 78 -12.07 1.05 6.50
CA ALA A 78 -12.96 -0.02 6.06
C ALA A 78 -12.58 -1.42 6.58
N ALA A 79 -11.35 -1.59 7.06
CA ALA A 79 -10.83 -2.87 7.54
C ALA A 79 -11.81 -3.53 8.53
N LEU A 80 -12.12 -4.80 8.31
CA LEU A 80 -13.04 -5.64 9.10
C LEU A 80 -14.52 -5.16 9.09
N LYS A 81 -14.88 -4.20 8.23
CA LYS A 81 -16.26 -3.69 8.11
C LYS A 81 -16.99 -4.41 6.97
N ARG A 82 -17.91 -5.30 7.30
CA ARG A 82 -18.67 -6.07 6.31
C ARG A 82 -19.61 -5.23 5.44
N ASN A 83 -20.04 -4.08 5.96
CA ASN A 83 -20.92 -3.15 5.26
C ASN A 83 -20.18 -2.07 4.47
N VAL A 84 -18.88 -2.18 4.31
CA VAL A 84 -18.07 -1.22 3.56
C VAL A 84 -17.27 -1.93 2.47
N ALA A 85 -17.38 -1.45 1.25
CA ALA A 85 -16.53 -1.83 0.13
C ALA A 85 -15.72 -0.61 -0.35
N VAL A 86 -14.45 -0.82 -0.73
CA VAL A 86 -13.53 0.26 -1.11
C VAL A 86 -12.87 -0.06 -2.44
N CYS A 87 -12.61 0.96 -3.26
CA CYS A 87 -11.68 0.85 -4.37
C CYS A 87 -10.80 2.11 -4.48
N PRO A 88 -9.60 2.00 -5.07
CA PRO A 88 -8.90 3.16 -5.56
C PRO A 88 -9.69 3.80 -6.72
N PHE A 89 -9.73 5.13 -6.76
CA PHE A 89 -10.14 5.92 -7.92
C PHE A 89 -9.02 6.91 -8.21
N PRO A 90 -8.02 6.50 -9.02
CA PRO A 90 -6.77 7.21 -9.16
C PRO A 90 -6.92 8.62 -9.74
N THR A 91 -6.63 9.64 -8.95
CA THR A 91 -6.56 11.04 -9.39
C THR A 91 -5.12 11.58 -9.38
N GLY A 92 -4.20 10.86 -8.73
CA GLY A 92 -2.77 11.15 -8.66
C GLY A 92 -1.92 10.29 -9.61
N THR A 93 -0.60 10.41 -9.49
CA THR A 93 0.39 9.70 -10.30
C THR A 93 0.88 8.39 -9.67
N GLY A 94 0.88 8.26 -8.35
CA GLY A 94 1.20 7.04 -7.61
C GLY A 94 -0.08 6.24 -7.42
N ASN A 95 -0.09 4.96 -7.74
CA ASN A 95 -1.18 4.02 -7.48
C ASN A 95 -0.62 2.62 -7.63
N ASP A 96 0.24 2.26 -6.70
CA ASP A 96 0.99 1.01 -6.74
C ASP A 96 0.05 -0.20 -6.60
N PHE A 97 -1.03 -0.09 -5.80
CA PHE A 97 -2.04 -1.14 -5.71
C PHE A 97 -2.68 -1.43 -7.08
N CYS A 98 -3.03 -0.39 -7.86
CA CYS A 98 -3.61 -0.59 -9.18
C CYS A 98 -2.64 -1.24 -10.18
N ARG A 99 -1.33 -1.05 -10.03
CA ARG A 99 -0.32 -1.62 -10.94
C ARG A 99 -0.35 -3.14 -11.00
N MET A 100 -0.78 -3.80 -9.91
CA MET A 100 -0.86 -5.26 -9.85
C MET A 100 -1.83 -5.84 -10.89
N PHE A 101 -2.82 -5.06 -11.33
CA PHE A 101 -3.83 -5.46 -12.33
C PHE A 101 -3.35 -5.29 -13.79
N GLY A 102 -2.06 -4.95 -14.00
CA GLY A 102 -1.47 -4.88 -15.33
C GLY A 102 -2.19 -3.87 -16.24
N ASP A 103 -2.63 -4.34 -17.41
CA ASP A 103 -3.33 -3.51 -18.39
C ASP A 103 -4.75 -3.13 -17.95
N GLU A 104 -5.35 -3.90 -17.02
CA GLU A 104 -6.68 -3.64 -16.48
C GLU A 104 -6.70 -2.52 -15.41
N LYS A 105 -5.55 -2.00 -14.98
CA LYS A 105 -5.44 -0.92 -13.97
C LYS A 105 -6.24 0.33 -14.31
N ASP A 106 -6.43 0.62 -15.61
CA ASP A 106 -7.15 1.81 -16.04
C ASP A 106 -8.67 1.69 -15.87
N LEU A 107 -9.21 0.48 -15.65
CA LEU A 107 -10.61 0.27 -15.26
C LEU A 107 -10.96 0.97 -13.94
N PHE A 108 -9.99 1.15 -13.04
CA PHE A 108 -10.18 1.94 -11.80
C PHE A 108 -10.37 3.45 -12.05
N ARG A 109 -10.18 3.93 -13.29
CA ARG A 109 -10.45 5.32 -13.69
C ARG A 109 -11.81 5.48 -14.37
N ASP A 110 -12.44 4.38 -14.72
CA ASP A 110 -13.77 4.34 -15.31
C ASP A 110 -14.82 4.25 -14.19
N LEU A 111 -15.50 5.38 -13.92
CA LEU A 111 -16.51 5.44 -12.88
C LEU A 111 -17.71 4.53 -13.16
N ASP A 112 -18.11 4.40 -14.41
CA ASP A 112 -19.22 3.50 -14.78
C ASP A 112 -18.85 2.02 -14.53
N ALA A 113 -17.62 1.63 -14.86
CA ALA A 113 -17.12 0.29 -14.56
C ALA A 113 -17.07 0.02 -13.05
N LEU A 114 -16.70 1.01 -12.24
CA LEU A 114 -16.68 0.90 -10.78
C LEU A 114 -18.09 0.85 -10.17
N LEU A 115 -19.01 1.68 -10.64
CA LEU A 115 -20.39 1.69 -10.15
C LEU A 115 -21.12 0.39 -10.44
N ASP A 116 -20.85 -0.23 -11.59
CA ASP A 116 -21.40 -1.53 -12.01
C ASP A 116 -20.52 -2.72 -11.55
N GLY A 117 -19.43 -2.45 -10.83
CA GLY A 117 -18.49 -3.45 -10.35
C GLY A 117 -19.05 -4.35 -9.25
N SER A 118 -18.47 -5.53 -9.11
CA SER A 118 -18.76 -6.49 -8.02
C SER A 118 -17.93 -6.17 -6.79
N GLU A 119 -18.25 -6.82 -5.66
CA GLU A 119 -17.48 -6.70 -4.42
C GLU A 119 -16.83 -8.04 -4.11
N ARG A 120 -15.50 -8.01 -3.92
CA ARG A 120 -14.71 -9.21 -3.63
C ARG A 120 -13.98 -9.05 -2.31
N PRO A 121 -14.11 -10.00 -1.37
CA PRO A 121 -13.31 -10.01 -0.16
C PRO A 121 -11.84 -10.24 -0.51
N ILE A 122 -10.97 -9.35 -0.04
CA ILE A 122 -9.51 -9.48 -0.13
C ILE A 122 -8.88 -9.46 1.25
N ASP A 123 -7.67 -9.96 1.32
CA ASP A 123 -6.87 -10.02 2.53
C ASP A 123 -6.17 -8.68 2.79
N LEU A 124 -5.81 -8.44 4.04
CA LEU A 124 -4.97 -7.30 4.44
C LEU A 124 -3.78 -7.81 5.24
N LEU A 125 -2.66 -7.16 5.06
CA LEU A 125 -1.57 -7.23 6.04
C LEU A 125 -1.92 -6.33 7.23
N GLU A 126 -1.74 -6.84 8.44
CA GLU A 126 -1.80 -6.04 9.65
C GLU A 126 -0.41 -5.95 10.26
N CYS A 127 -0.03 -4.76 10.71
CA CYS A 127 1.18 -4.52 11.48
C CYS A 127 0.87 -3.60 12.68
N ASN A 128 0.99 -4.14 13.88
CA ASN A 128 0.84 -3.40 15.14
C ASN A 128 -0.45 -2.54 15.19
N GLY A 129 -1.58 -3.10 14.75
CA GLY A 129 -2.90 -2.45 14.75
C GLY A 129 -3.19 -1.58 13.52
N ARG A 130 -2.31 -1.55 12.51
CA ARG A 130 -2.51 -0.82 11.26
C ARG A 130 -2.58 -1.77 10.07
N TYR A 131 -3.37 -1.41 9.05
CA TYR A 131 -3.63 -2.26 7.90
C TYR A 131 -2.94 -1.73 6.63
N SER A 132 -2.56 -2.66 5.77
CA SER A 132 -2.03 -2.43 4.43
C SER A 132 -2.68 -3.41 3.45
N ALA A 133 -3.11 -2.92 2.31
CA ALA A 133 -3.66 -3.78 1.26
C ALA A 133 -2.56 -4.34 0.34
N ASN A 134 -1.38 -3.72 0.33
CA ASN A 134 -0.36 -4.00 -0.66
C ASN A 134 0.92 -4.56 -0.02
N ILE A 135 1.76 -3.74 0.59
CA ILE A 135 3.08 -4.17 1.06
C ILE A 135 3.45 -3.50 2.38
N CYS A 136 3.96 -4.32 3.31
CA CYS A 136 4.62 -3.85 4.53
C CYS A 136 6.12 -4.15 4.46
N SER A 137 6.97 -3.24 4.93
CA SER A 137 8.40 -3.53 5.01
C SER A 137 9.08 -2.84 6.19
N VAL A 138 10.20 -3.41 6.65
CA VAL A 138 11.10 -2.84 7.66
C VAL A 138 12.52 -2.83 7.08
N GLY A 139 13.20 -1.70 7.18
CA GLY A 139 14.59 -1.59 6.77
C GLY A 139 14.89 -0.37 5.91
N VAL A 140 15.81 -0.54 4.96
CA VAL A 140 16.36 0.58 4.19
C VAL A 140 15.32 1.34 3.38
N ASP A 141 14.36 0.64 2.79
CA ASP A 141 13.30 1.23 1.95
C ASP A 141 12.31 2.08 2.78
N ALA A 142 11.87 1.55 3.93
CA ALA A 142 11.01 2.28 4.86
C ALA A 142 11.69 3.55 5.38
N ARG A 143 12.99 3.50 5.69
CA ARG A 143 13.77 4.67 6.10
C ARG A 143 13.90 5.69 4.98
N ILE A 144 14.18 5.24 3.75
CA ILE A 144 14.25 6.12 2.57
C ILE A 144 12.91 6.80 2.33
N GLY A 145 11.81 6.05 2.32
CA GLY A 145 10.47 6.59 2.11
C GLY A 145 10.05 7.60 3.18
N THR A 146 10.35 7.31 4.45
CA THR A 146 10.05 8.23 5.57
C THR A 146 10.91 9.50 5.54
N ASP A 147 12.20 9.38 5.19
CA ASP A 147 13.13 10.51 5.19
C ASP A 147 12.91 11.43 3.97
N ILE A 148 12.22 10.99 2.92
CA ILE A 148 11.97 11.80 1.72
C ILE A 148 11.24 13.11 2.06
N HIS A 149 10.29 13.05 3.00
CA HIS A 149 9.54 14.21 3.46
C HIS A 149 10.41 15.26 4.17
N LYS A 150 11.54 14.84 4.77
CA LYS A 150 12.49 15.76 5.41
C LYS A 150 13.25 16.60 4.39
N TYR A 151 13.41 16.10 3.17
CA TYR A 151 14.20 16.75 2.11
C TYR A 151 13.30 17.41 1.05
N SER A 152 12.02 17.11 0.99
CA SER A 152 11.08 17.71 0.02
C SER A 152 10.84 19.21 0.22
N GLY A 153 11.13 19.73 1.42
CA GLY A 153 11.04 21.17 1.74
C GLY A 153 12.27 21.99 1.39
N ILE A 154 13.34 21.39 0.87
CA ILE A 154 14.58 22.12 0.52
C ILE A 154 14.41 22.67 -0.90
N PRO A 155 14.57 24.01 -1.11
CA PRO A 155 14.57 24.59 -2.46
C PRO A 155 15.58 23.86 -3.36
N LEU A 156 15.18 23.52 -4.58
CA LEU A 156 15.94 22.70 -5.56
C LEU A 156 15.93 21.18 -5.31
N ILE A 157 15.37 20.67 -4.22
CA ILE A 157 15.26 19.24 -3.94
C ILE A 157 13.76 18.87 -3.89
N GLY A 158 13.21 18.42 -5.02
CA GLY A 158 11.80 17.98 -5.12
C GLY A 158 11.66 16.71 -5.94
N GLY A 159 10.60 15.95 -5.71
CA GLY A 159 10.28 14.74 -6.48
C GLY A 159 11.40 13.69 -6.46
N ALA A 160 11.85 13.27 -7.64
CA ALA A 160 12.89 12.25 -7.80
C ALA A 160 14.22 12.61 -7.13
N THR A 161 14.56 13.91 -7.06
CA THR A 161 15.81 14.39 -6.42
C THR A 161 15.76 14.20 -4.91
N GLY A 162 14.60 14.42 -4.27
CA GLY A 162 14.40 14.16 -2.85
C GLY A 162 14.59 12.69 -2.49
N TYR A 163 14.12 11.79 -3.35
CA TYR A 163 14.34 10.35 -3.20
C TYR A 163 15.82 9.97 -3.27
N VAL A 164 16.56 10.52 -4.26
CA VAL A 164 18.00 10.27 -4.42
C VAL A 164 18.80 10.78 -3.21
N VAL A 165 18.46 11.96 -2.70
CA VAL A 165 19.12 12.52 -1.50
C VAL A 165 18.82 11.69 -0.26
N SER A 166 17.56 11.31 -0.05
CA SER A 166 17.16 10.43 1.06
C SER A 166 17.89 9.09 0.99
N ALA A 167 17.94 8.48 -0.20
CA ALA A 167 18.67 7.24 -0.44
C ALA A 167 20.14 7.40 -0.10
N ALA A 168 20.81 8.45 -0.59
CA ALA A 168 22.22 8.70 -0.33
C ALA A 168 22.49 8.88 1.19
N VAL A 169 21.70 9.67 1.89
CA VAL A 169 21.85 9.87 3.34
C VAL A 169 21.66 8.56 4.12
N ASN A 170 20.66 7.78 3.79
CA ASN A 170 20.42 6.48 4.43
C ASN A 170 21.55 5.48 4.11
N MET A 171 22.12 5.54 2.92
CA MET A 171 23.30 4.78 2.54
C MET A 171 24.51 5.10 3.43
N PHE A 172 24.77 6.39 3.75
CA PHE A 172 25.85 6.80 4.65
C PHE A 172 25.61 6.39 6.10
N LYS A 173 24.33 6.35 6.56
CA LYS A 173 23.96 5.86 7.89
C LYS A 173 24.07 4.34 8.04
N GLY A 174 24.28 3.61 6.93
CA GLY A 174 24.33 2.17 6.86
C GLY A 174 22.98 1.57 6.46
N ILE A 175 23.00 0.72 5.42
CA ILE A 175 21.80 0.13 4.82
C ILE A 175 21.25 -1.09 5.57
N ALA A 176 21.98 -1.62 6.56
CA ALA A 176 21.58 -2.81 7.29
C ALA A 176 21.44 -2.54 8.79
N THR A 177 20.35 -3.00 9.37
CA THR A 177 20.03 -2.90 10.81
C THR A 177 20.10 -4.28 11.45
N LYS A 178 20.44 -4.35 12.73
CA LYS A 178 20.36 -5.60 13.49
C LYS A 178 18.90 -5.91 13.78
N MET A 179 18.45 -7.06 13.29
CA MET A 179 17.09 -7.56 13.42
C MET A 179 17.13 -9.02 13.86
N ASP A 180 16.24 -9.38 14.78
CA ASP A 180 15.85 -10.75 15.08
C ASP A 180 14.53 -11.01 14.36
N ILE A 181 14.52 -11.97 13.42
CA ILE A 181 13.41 -12.23 12.49
C ILE A 181 12.93 -13.65 12.68
N ALA A 182 11.64 -13.82 12.97
CA ALA A 182 10.97 -15.11 13.02
C ALA A 182 9.81 -15.14 12.01
N CYS A 183 9.73 -16.23 11.21
CA CYS A 183 8.66 -16.47 10.24
C CYS A 183 8.43 -17.98 10.10
N GLY A 184 7.38 -18.50 10.76
CA GLY A 184 7.19 -19.95 10.89
C GLY A 184 8.41 -20.61 11.51
N ASP A 185 8.94 -21.65 10.85
CA ASP A 185 10.16 -22.35 11.28
C ASP A 185 11.47 -21.60 10.95
N PHE A 186 11.38 -20.50 10.22
CA PHE A 186 12.55 -19.72 9.88
C PHE A 186 12.87 -18.72 11.00
N HIS A 187 14.15 -18.71 11.38
CA HIS A 187 14.69 -17.74 12.33
C HIS A 187 16.04 -17.20 11.84
N ALA A 188 16.24 -15.91 11.96
CA ALA A 188 17.51 -15.25 11.64
C ALA A 188 17.79 -14.10 12.60
N ASP A 189 18.95 -14.11 13.24
CA ASP A 189 19.47 -12.97 14.01
C ASP A 189 20.69 -12.36 13.31
N GLY A 190 20.80 -11.07 13.35
CA GLY A 190 21.93 -10.34 12.78
C GLY A 190 21.54 -9.12 11.96
N LYS A 191 22.49 -8.66 11.11
CA LYS A 191 22.26 -7.50 10.26
C LYS A 191 21.53 -7.87 8.98
N HIS A 192 20.36 -7.25 8.78
CA HIS A 192 19.54 -7.38 7.56
C HIS A 192 19.33 -6.02 6.92
N THR A 193 19.20 -6.01 5.60
CA THR A 193 18.99 -4.78 4.82
C THR A 193 17.50 -4.43 4.75
N LEU A 194 16.65 -5.46 4.61
CA LEU A 194 15.22 -5.31 4.37
C LEU A 194 14.49 -6.60 4.77
N VAL A 195 13.31 -6.44 5.35
CA VAL A 195 12.26 -7.46 5.40
C VAL A 195 11.03 -6.86 4.76
N CYS A 196 10.48 -7.53 3.75
CA CYS A 196 9.31 -7.07 3.00
C CYS A 196 8.26 -8.18 2.97
N ALA A 197 7.05 -7.89 3.40
CA ALA A 197 5.89 -8.77 3.32
C ALA A 197 4.91 -8.21 2.28
N CYS A 198 4.57 -9.03 1.29
CA CYS A 198 3.75 -8.66 0.15
C CYS A 198 2.41 -9.40 0.20
N ASN A 199 1.31 -8.64 0.18
CA ASN A 199 -0.05 -9.07 -0.15
C ASN A 199 -0.37 -8.68 -1.61
N GLY A 200 0.14 -7.53 -2.04
CA GLY A 200 0.16 -7.08 -3.44
C GLY A 200 1.57 -7.12 -4.03
N ARG A 201 1.71 -6.55 -5.22
CA ARG A 201 2.91 -6.73 -6.06
C ARG A 201 3.84 -5.53 -6.14
N PHE A 202 3.32 -4.31 -5.94
CA PHE A 202 4.06 -3.08 -6.21
C PHE A 202 4.06 -2.14 -5.01
N TYR A 203 5.16 -1.41 -4.84
CA TYR A 203 5.29 -0.33 -3.87
C TYR A 203 6.35 0.69 -4.30
N GLY A 204 6.44 1.82 -3.61
CA GLY A 204 7.49 2.81 -3.81
C GLY A 204 7.55 3.41 -5.21
N GLY A 205 6.41 3.46 -5.93
CA GLY A 205 6.30 4.03 -7.27
C GLY A 205 6.66 3.05 -8.39
N GLY A 206 6.55 1.74 -8.16
CA GLY A 206 6.70 0.73 -9.20
C GLY A 206 7.75 -0.34 -8.93
N PHE A 207 8.32 -0.41 -7.73
CA PHE A 207 9.10 -1.58 -7.33
C PHE A 207 8.18 -2.78 -7.21
N ASN A 208 8.55 -3.88 -7.86
CA ASN A 208 7.81 -5.14 -7.85
C ASN A 208 8.67 -6.24 -7.22
N PRO A 209 8.60 -6.47 -5.91
CA PRO A 209 9.33 -7.56 -5.26
C PRO A 209 8.73 -8.94 -5.53
N SER A 210 7.41 -9.04 -5.71
CA SER A 210 6.69 -10.30 -5.92
C SER A 210 5.84 -10.25 -7.18
N LEU A 211 6.10 -11.15 -8.13
CA LEU A 211 5.28 -11.30 -9.35
C LEU A 211 3.99 -12.08 -9.09
N GLU A 212 3.97 -12.90 -8.04
CA GLU A 212 2.94 -13.91 -7.81
C GLU A 212 2.00 -13.57 -6.65
N ALA A 213 2.29 -12.52 -5.86
CA ALA A 213 1.44 -12.14 -4.75
C ALA A 213 -0.01 -11.92 -5.21
N MET A 214 -0.95 -12.50 -4.46
CA MET A 214 -2.39 -12.41 -4.70
C MET A 214 -3.09 -11.91 -3.45
N PRO A 215 -3.94 -10.88 -3.54
CA PRO A 215 -4.52 -10.26 -2.37
C PRO A 215 -5.70 -11.03 -1.75
N ASP A 216 -5.96 -12.27 -2.19
CA ASP A 216 -7.11 -13.07 -1.75
C ASP A 216 -6.78 -14.57 -1.54
N ASP A 217 -5.49 -14.93 -1.47
CA ASP A 217 -5.04 -16.33 -1.27
C ASP A 217 -4.67 -16.67 0.18
N GLY A 218 -4.74 -15.71 1.10
CA GLY A 218 -4.40 -15.88 2.53
C GLY A 218 -2.91 -16.01 2.80
N ILE A 219 -2.05 -15.67 1.84
CA ILE A 219 -0.61 -15.89 1.90
C ILE A 219 0.13 -14.56 1.71
N MET A 220 1.14 -14.30 2.51
CA MET A 220 2.11 -13.24 2.27
C MET A 220 3.40 -13.80 1.69
N ASP A 221 3.94 -13.14 0.67
CA ASP A 221 5.27 -13.39 0.17
C ASP A 221 6.28 -12.55 0.95
N VAL A 222 7.15 -13.22 1.73
CA VAL A 222 8.10 -12.56 2.63
C VAL A 222 9.50 -12.63 2.05
N TYR A 223 10.08 -11.48 1.77
CA TYR A 223 11.44 -11.35 1.26
C TYR A 223 12.36 -10.80 2.36
N ILE A 224 13.35 -11.59 2.77
CA ILE A 224 14.33 -11.23 3.79
C ILE A 224 15.67 -11.02 3.11
N VAL A 225 16.12 -9.77 3.03
CA VAL A 225 17.37 -9.37 2.41
C VAL A 225 18.46 -9.31 3.47
N LYS A 226 19.45 -10.21 3.38
CA LYS A 226 20.62 -10.24 4.25
C LYS A 226 21.39 -8.92 4.17
N LYS A 227 22.30 -8.70 5.13
CA LYS A 227 23.24 -7.59 5.04
C LYS A 227 23.98 -7.62 3.69
N VAL A 228 23.88 -6.52 2.94
CA VAL A 228 24.64 -6.28 1.72
C VAL A 228 25.43 -4.96 1.87
N ASN A 229 26.51 -4.82 1.12
CA ASN A 229 27.19 -3.54 0.98
C ASN A 229 26.58 -2.71 -0.16
N LEU A 230 27.01 -1.47 -0.33
CA LEU A 230 26.46 -0.54 -1.32
C LEU A 230 26.60 -1.03 -2.76
N VAL A 231 27.71 -1.67 -3.10
CA VAL A 231 27.95 -2.21 -4.45
C VAL A 231 27.01 -3.38 -4.72
N GLN A 232 26.84 -4.27 -3.75
CA GLN A 232 25.91 -5.39 -3.82
C GLN A 232 24.47 -4.84 -3.91
N PHE A 233 24.11 -3.85 -3.08
CA PHE A 233 22.78 -3.24 -3.12
C PHE A 233 22.47 -2.67 -4.50
N ALA A 234 23.39 -1.88 -5.09
CA ALA A 234 23.22 -1.33 -6.43
C ALA A 234 23.05 -2.42 -7.51
N ALA A 235 23.76 -3.54 -7.38
CA ALA A 235 23.64 -4.66 -8.31
C ALA A 235 22.31 -5.43 -8.13
N LEU A 236 21.78 -5.50 -6.91
CA LEU A 236 20.59 -6.30 -6.60
C LEU A 236 19.29 -5.53 -6.85
N ILE A 237 19.28 -4.21 -6.63
CA ILE A 237 18.06 -3.39 -6.66
C ILE A 237 17.32 -3.48 -7.99
N GLY A 238 18.05 -3.54 -9.12
CA GLY A 238 17.46 -3.63 -10.45
C GLY A 238 16.78 -4.98 -10.74
N LYS A 239 17.20 -6.07 -10.10
CA LYS A 239 16.52 -7.36 -10.17
C LYS A 239 15.35 -7.42 -9.19
N TYR A 240 15.56 -6.96 -7.96
CA TYR A 240 14.53 -6.91 -6.93
C TYR A 240 13.31 -6.10 -7.39
N SER A 241 13.52 -4.95 -8.01
CA SER A 241 12.45 -4.09 -8.51
C SER A 241 11.65 -4.67 -9.68
N LYS A 242 12.07 -5.80 -10.23
CA LYS A 242 11.43 -6.49 -11.37
C LYS A 242 10.90 -7.88 -11.03
N GLY A 243 10.69 -8.18 -9.74
CA GLY A 243 10.19 -9.47 -9.28
C GLY A 243 11.18 -10.62 -9.43
N LYS A 244 12.48 -10.32 -9.55
CA LYS A 244 13.53 -11.33 -9.72
C LYS A 244 14.30 -11.60 -8.44
N ALA A 245 13.64 -11.48 -7.30
CA ALA A 245 14.24 -11.72 -5.98
C ALA A 245 14.74 -13.19 -5.86
N ASP A 246 13.98 -14.14 -6.40
CA ASP A 246 14.29 -15.56 -6.34
C ASP A 246 15.52 -15.97 -7.19
N GLU A 247 15.93 -15.12 -8.13
CA GLU A 247 17.21 -15.31 -8.85
C GLU A 247 18.44 -15.02 -7.96
N MET A 248 18.24 -14.55 -6.71
CA MET A 248 19.30 -14.09 -5.82
C MET A 248 19.30 -14.78 -4.45
N PRO A 249 19.23 -16.14 -4.36
CA PRO A 249 19.03 -16.88 -3.10
C PRO A 249 20.21 -16.75 -2.12
N LYS A 250 21.37 -16.33 -2.60
CA LYS A 250 22.54 -16.02 -1.75
C LYS A 250 22.27 -14.81 -0.82
N PHE A 251 21.52 -13.83 -1.30
CA PHE A 251 21.28 -12.56 -0.63
C PHE A 251 19.86 -12.41 -0.11
N ILE A 252 18.89 -13.06 -0.74
CA ILE A 252 17.47 -12.92 -0.45
C ILE A 252 16.91 -14.30 -0.11
N LYS A 253 16.22 -14.40 1.00
CA LYS A 253 15.37 -15.54 1.37
C LYS A 253 13.94 -15.15 1.08
N HIS A 254 13.27 -15.93 0.24
CA HIS A 254 11.83 -15.85 0.01
C HIS A 254 11.12 -16.94 0.83
N ILE A 255 10.03 -16.58 1.47
CA ILE A 255 9.16 -17.47 2.26
C ILE A 255 7.72 -17.10 1.94
N ARG A 256 6.91 -18.09 1.59
CA ARG A 256 5.45 -17.94 1.52
C ARG A 256 4.84 -18.36 2.85
N SER A 257 4.08 -17.50 3.50
CA SER A 257 3.56 -17.73 4.84
C SER A 257 2.13 -17.23 5.01
N SER A 258 1.31 -18.04 5.65
CA SER A 258 0.01 -17.61 6.21
C SER A 258 0.11 -17.29 7.72
N GLY A 259 1.28 -17.50 8.31
CA GLY A 259 1.55 -17.23 9.73
C GLY A 259 2.09 -15.81 9.97
N GLU A 260 2.45 -15.57 11.24
CA GLU A 260 3.02 -14.28 11.66
C GLU A 260 4.50 -14.17 11.28
N VAL A 261 4.92 -12.94 10.94
CA VAL A 261 6.33 -12.55 10.84
C VAL A 261 6.65 -11.56 11.94
N VAL A 262 7.56 -11.90 12.81
CA VAL A 262 8.00 -11.05 13.92
C VAL A 262 9.40 -10.52 13.65
N ILE A 263 9.56 -9.21 13.70
CA ILE A 263 10.83 -8.52 13.49
C ILE A 263 11.12 -7.67 14.72
N ARG A 264 12.18 -8.02 15.47
CA ARG A 264 12.66 -7.25 16.61
C ARG A 264 13.94 -6.51 16.25
N CYS A 265 13.93 -5.21 16.45
CA CYS A 265 15.06 -4.33 16.21
C CYS A 265 15.74 -3.98 17.56
N GLU A 266 17.07 -3.88 17.57
CA GLU A 266 17.82 -3.49 18.77
C GLU A 266 17.50 -2.06 19.24
N LYS A 267 17.08 -1.20 18.31
CA LYS A 267 16.63 0.18 18.55
C LYS A 267 15.36 0.44 17.75
N GLU A 268 14.65 1.51 18.10
CA GLU A 268 13.52 1.96 17.29
C GLU A 268 13.93 2.09 15.81
N ASP A 269 13.18 1.44 14.95
CA ASP A 269 13.28 1.53 13.50
C ASP A 269 11.93 1.93 12.90
N VAL A 270 11.82 1.96 11.60
CA VAL A 270 10.61 2.34 10.89
C VAL A 270 10.17 1.20 9.96
N ALA A 271 8.89 0.87 10.03
CA ALA A 271 8.18 0.14 8.99
C ALA A 271 7.46 1.12 8.08
N GLN A 272 7.25 0.73 6.82
CA GLN A 272 6.30 1.34 5.92
C GLN A 272 5.14 0.38 5.65
N LEU A 273 3.92 0.90 5.59
CA LEU A 273 2.69 0.19 5.28
C LEU A 273 2.00 0.99 4.16
N ASP A 274 2.10 0.51 2.92
CA ASP A 274 1.64 1.23 1.71
C ASP A 274 2.16 2.69 1.62
N GLY A 275 3.39 2.93 2.12
CA GLY A 275 4.00 4.24 2.17
C GLY A 275 3.85 5.00 3.50
N GLU A 276 2.96 4.55 4.39
CA GLU A 276 2.74 5.16 5.70
C GLU A 276 3.72 4.63 6.75
N ALA A 277 4.36 5.54 7.47
CA ALA A 277 5.39 5.18 8.45
C ALA A 277 4.80 4.72 9.79
N LEU A 278 5.39 3.65 10.35
CA LEU A 278 5.15 3.15 11.69
C LEU A 278 6.49 2.97 12.42
N ARG A 279 6.66 3.56 13.60
CA ARG A 279 7.89 3.43 14.40
C ARG A 279 7.68 2.51 15.57
N ALA A 280 8.60 1.55 15.73
CA ALA A 280 8.60 0.61 16.86
C ALA A 280 9.98 -0.05 16.99
N THR A 281 10.12 -0.84 18.07
CA THR A 281 11.24 -1.78 18.26
C THR A 281 10.87 -3.20 17.87
N GLU A 282 9.55 -3.50 17.79
CA GLU A 282 9.03 -4.79 17.35
C GLU A 282 7.90 -4.56 16.35
N PHE A 283 7.97 -5.26 15.22
CA PHE A 283 6.96 -5.27 14.17
C PHE A 283 6.43 -6.69 14.00
N ARG A 284 5.11 -6.83 14.01
CA ARG A 284 4.41 -8.09 13.81
C ARG A 284 3.55 -7.97 12.57
N PHE A 285 3.94 -8.64 11.49
CA PHE A 285 3.13 -8.74 10.28
C PHE A 285 2.32 -10.02 10.32
N HIS A 286 1.04 -9.93 10.11
CA HIS A 286 0.22 -11.10 9.87
C HIS A 286 -0.85 -10.84 8.81
N MET A 287 -1.25 -11.90 8.12
CA MET A 287 -2.32 -11.86 7.15
C MET A 287 -3.66 -11.92 7.87
N VAL A 288 -4.55 -10.99 7.53
CA VAL A 288 -5.95 -10.99 7.99
C VAL A 288 -6.84 -11.35 6.79
N PRO A 289 -7.29 -12.61 6.69
CA PRO A 289 -8.02 -13.06 5.52
C PRO A 289 -9.37 -12.35 5.39
N LYS A 290 -9.72 -11.97 4.15
CA LYS A 290 -11.03 -11.37 3.81
C LYS A 290 -11.39 -10.16 4.66
N ALA A 291 -10.38 -9.36 5.00
CA ALA A 291 -10.52 -8.22 5.90
C ALA A 291 -11.08 -6.96 5.23
N LEU A 292 -11.13 -6.92 3.89
CA LEU A 292 -11.64 -5.79 3.11
C LEU A 292 -12.50 -6.29 1.95
N ASN A 293 -13.64 -5.65 1.68
CA ASN A 293 -14.34 -5.83 0.42
C ASN A 293 -13.78 -4.83 -0.60
N LEU A 294 -13.14 -5.35 -1.65
CA LEU A 294 -12.67 -4.55 -2.79
C LEU A 294 -13.79 -4.41 -3.81
N ILE A 295 -14.06 -3.19 -4.27
CA ILE A 295 -14.91 -2.97 -5.46
C ILE A 295 -14.05 -3.29 -6.68
N VAL A 296 -14.40 -4.37 -7.37
CA VAL A 296 -13.75 -4.84 -8.60
C VAL A 296 -14.49 -4.25 -9.78
N PRO A 297 -13.84 -3.45 -10.64
CA PRO A 297 -14.50 -2.84 -11.79
C PRO A 297 -15.11 -3.89 -12.73
N ARG A 298 -16.27 -3.58 -13.31
CA ARG A 298 -16.87 -4.44 -14.35
C ARG A 298 -15.89 -4.65 -15.51
N GLY A 299 -15.72 -5.88 -15.93
CA GLY A 299 -14.84 -6.29 -17.01
C GLY A 299 -13.42 -6.61 -16.59
N MET A 300 -13.09 -6.55 -15.30
CA MET A 300 -11.82 -7.02 -14.78
C MET A 300 -11.79 -8.54 -14.74
N THR A 301 -10.70 -9.14 -15.23
CA THR A 301 -10.49 -10.60 -15.29
C THR A 301 -9.36 -11.10 -14.39
N PHE A 302 -8.66 -10.19 -13.71
CA PHE A 302 -7.49 -10.49 -12.86
C PHE A 302 -7.73 -11.60 -11.84
N PHE A 303 -8.93 -11.68 -11.29
CA PHE A 303 -9.29 -12.69 -10.29
C PHE A 303 -9.82 -14.00 -10.89
N GLY A 304 -9.76 -14.19 -12.21
CA GLY A 304 -10.10 -15.46 -12.88
C GLY A 304 -11.59 -15.67 -13.10
N GLU A 305 -12.39 -14.61 -13.23
CA GLU A 305 -13.82 -14.67 -13.59
C GLU A 305 -14.05 -14.35 -15.07
#